data_c30a78543fb441d705ab572ec6809d0a
#
_entry.id   c30a78543fb441d705ab572ec6809d0a
#
_cell.length_a   1.000
_cell.length_b   1.000
_cell.length_c   1.000
_cell.angle_alpha   90.00
_cell.angle_beta   90.00
_cell.angle_gamma   90.00
#
_symmetry.space_group_name_H-M   'P 1'
#
loop_
_entity.id
_entity.type
_entity.pdbx_description
1 polymer ?
#
loop_
_entity_poly.entity_id
_entity_poly.type
_entity_poly.pdbx_seq_one_letter_code
_entity_poly.pdbx_strand_id
1 'polypeptide(L)'
;MAETTSEFTSFGTMLRHLRRRARITQRELGIAVGYSEAHIARLEANQRRPDVAAVTGRFLEALDLKDDPGAAEQLVALATAARKGSMQATQSDILSEAPPTNLREQLTAFVGREDEMAEVKRLLRTTRLLTITGMGGIGKSRLAAQVAAEMLSQYSDGVWIVSFANVTTADQVITSVAATMNLASSDLLEGLKSYLRNRKALLVLDNCEHVIGRCTQLAVSLLQACPNLNIIVTSREVMNVPGETVWHLPPMSCEETQLIFLQRARAMRPDFEPTAESIPLLNRVCDVLEGVPLAIELAAARLQVLSLQEIVAMLDDPFRLLAGGSRLAHPRHQSMRALIDWSYNLLPPAERTLFRALSACEQEFDMDAVVRHFAEGATVGGADVLDLLTQLVKKSLVLIDDSAAHVSYHMPRIVRMYAAERAEESV
;
A
#
# COMPACT_ATOMS: atom_id res chain seq x y z
N MET A 1 -5.69 -62.76 3.11
CA MET A 1 -4.39 -62.28 2.68
C MET A 1 -4.26 -60.85 3.22
N ALA A 2 -3.41 -60.67 4.23
CA ALA A 2 -3.14 -59.39 4.86
C ALA A 2 -2.15 -58.61 3.95
N GLU A 3 -2.65 -57.62 3.26
CA GLU A 3 -1.78 -56.67 2.53
C GLU A 3 -1.06 -55.76 3.53
N THR A 4 0.22 -55.73 3.39
CA THR A 4 1.24 -55.18 4.25
C THR A 4 1.03 -53.66 4.43
N THR A 5 0.82 -53.21 5.65
CA THR A 5 0.58 -51.82 6.12
C THR A 5 1.84 -50.94 6.14
N SER A 6 2.93 -51.32 5.44
CA SER A 6 4.24 -50.64 5.57
C SER A 6 4.54 -49.55 4.54
N GLU A 7 3.57 -49.11 3.74
CA GLU A 7 3.85 -48.19 2.61
C GLU A 7 3.44 -46.70 2.78
N PHE A 8 2.79 -46.33 3.89
CA PHE A 8 2.35 -44.95 4.03
C PHE A 8 3.37 -44.08 4.75
N THR A 9 3.89 -43.10 4.04
CA THR A 9 4.90 -42.16 4.55
C THR A 9 4.30 -40.89 5.14
N SER A 10 2.98 -40.61 4.97
CA SER A 10 2.35 -39.42 5.48
C SER A 10 0.93 -39.73 6.04
N PHE A 11 0.52 -38.87 7.01
CA PHE A 11 -0.82 -38.94 7.61
C PHE A 11 -1.93 -38.82 6.57
N GLY A 12 -1.86 -37.82 5.66
CA GLY A 12 -2.93 -37.55 4.71
C GLY A 12 -3.10 -38.67 3.67
N THR A 13 -2.01 -39.29 3.19
CA THR A 13 -2.08 -40.42 2.26
C THR A 13 -2.74 -41.64 2.92
N MET A 14 -2.38 -41.93 4.17
CA MET A 14 -2.98 -42.99 4.92
C MET A 14 -4.45 -42.69 5.25
N LEU A 15 -4.80 -41.50 5.70
CA LEU A 15 -6.17 -41.09 5.96
C LEU A 15 -7.06 -41.28 4.71
N ARG A 16 -6.61 -40.86 3.55
CA ARG A 16 -7.32 -41.04 2.28
C ARG A 16 -7.52 -42.50 1.93
N HIS A 17 -6.52 -43.34 2.16
CA HIS A 17 -6.60 -44.80 1.93
C HIS A 17 -7.65 -45.44 2.85
N LEU A 18 -7.59 -45.18 4.15
CA LEU A 18 -8.51 -45.73 5.14
C LEU A 18 -9.95 -45.29 4.91
N ARG A 19 -10.17 -44.01 4.58
CA ARG A 19 -11.50 -43.50 4.25
C ARG A 19 -12.09 -44.20 3.02
N ARG A 20 -11.27 -44.41 1.97
CA ARG A 20 -11.71 -45.16 0.78
C ARG A 20 -12.01 -46.63 1.09
N ARG A 21 -11.21 -47.26 1.96
CA ARG A 21 -11.43 -48.62 2.44
C ARG A 21 -12.77 -48.73 3.21
N ALA A 22 -13.07 -47.73 4.02
CA ALA A 22 -14.34 -47.59 4.73
C ALA A 22 -15.54 -47.20 3.83
N ARG A 23 -15.29 -46.88 2.54
CA ARG A 23 -16.30 -46.47 1.53
C ARG A 23 -17.11 -45.23 1.90
N ILE A 24 -16.52 -44.32 2.65
CA ILE A 24 -17.14 -43.05 3.02
C ILE A 24 -16.53 -41.88 2.26
N THR A 25 -17.35 -40.84 2.01
CA THR A 25 -16.93 -39.60 1.38
C THR A 25 -16.18 -38.67 2.36
N GLN A 26 -15.47 -37.67 1.86
CA GLN A 26 -14.85 -36.66 2.73
C GLN A 26 -15.88 -35.91 3.58
N ARG A 27 -17.07 -35.70 3.03
CA ARG A 27 -18.19 -35.06 3.73
C ARG A 27 -18.71 -35.92 4.88
N GLU A 28 -18.93 -37.22 4.64
CA GLU A 28 -19.40 -38.16 5.65
C GLU A 28 -18.37 -38.35 6.77
N LEU A 29 -17.08 -38.48 6.43
CA LEU A 29 -16.02 -38.51 7.43
C LEU A 29 -16.01 -37.22 8.24
N GLY A 30 -16.14 -36.06 7.57
CA GLY A 30 -16.21 -34.76 8.23
C GLY A 30 -17.33 -34.68 9.26
N ILE A 31 -18.53 -35.10 8.89
CA ILE A 31 -19.70 -35.16 9.80
C ILE A 31 -19.40 -36.06 11.01
N ALA A 32 -18.86 -37.27 10.78
CA ALA A 32 -18.58 -38.24 11.84
C ALA A 32 -17.52 -37.74 12.85
N VAL A 33 -16.51 -36.98 12.39
CA VAL A 33 -15.42 -36.47 13.27
C VAL A 33 -15.64 -35.04 13.74
N GLY A 34 -16.72 -34.36 13.30
CA GLY A 34 -17.01 -32.95 13.65
C GLY A 34 -16.18 -31.93 12.89
N TYR A 35 -15.81 -32.21 11.63
CA TYR A 35 -15.06 -31.32 10.75
C TYR A 35 -15.83 -31.03 9.46
N SER A 36 -15.46 -29.90 8.77
CA SER A 36 -15.98 -29.64 7.42
C SER A 36 -15.31 -30.52 6.37
N GLU A 37 -15.97 -30.77 5.24
CA GLU A 37 -15.42 -31.48 4.09
C GLU A 37 -14.08 -30.87 3.63
N ALA A 38 -14.01 -29.52 3.54
CA ALA A 38 -12.78 -28.81 3.20
C ALA A 38 -11.64 -29.02 4.22
N HIS A 39 -11.97 -29.29 5.48
CA HIS A 39 -10.99 -29.63 6.51
C HIS A 39 -10.42 -31.03 6.27
N ILE A 40 -11.27 -32.01 5.98
CA ILE A 40 -10.83 -33.39 5.66
C ILE A 40 -9.97 -33.38 4.38
N ALA A 41 -10.39 -32.66 3.34
CA ALA A 41 -9.62 -32.52 2.10
C ALA A 41 -8.19 -31.99 2.35
N ARG A 42 -8.04 -30.97 3.22
CA ARG A 42 -6.73 -30.42 3.59
C ARG A 42 -5.90 -31.38 4.44
N LEU A 43 -6.52 -32.17 5.32
CA LEU A 43 -5.83 -33.22 6.05
C LEU A 43 -5.30 -34.30 5.12
N GLU A 44 -6.10 -34.76 4.15
CA GLU A 44 -5.71 -35.76 3.15
C GLU A 44 -4.62 -35.25 2.18
N ALA A 45 -4.59 -33.94 1.94
CA ALA A 45 -3.56 -33.29 1.14
C ALA A 45 -2.28 -32.95 1.95
N ASN A 46 -2.22 -33.27 3.24
CA ASN A 46 -1.17 -32.87 4.20
C ASN A 46 -0.99 -31.34 4.31
N GLN A 47 -2.00 -30.57 3.91
CA GLN A 47 -2.02 -29.10 4.00
C GLN A 47 -2.46 -28.58 5.37
N ARG A 48 -2.89 -29.49 6.25
CA ARG A 48 -3.26 -29.18 7.62
C ARG A 48 -2.75 -30.27 8.55
N ARG A 49 -2.28 -29.87 9.73
CA ARG A 49 -1.78 -30.80 10.76
C ARG A 49 -2.96 -31.51 11.43
N PRO A 50 -2.86 -32.83 11.66
CA PRO A 50 -3.86 -33.55 12.41
C PRO A 50 -3.82 -33.21 13.91
N ASP A 51 -5.00 -33.14 14.51
CA ASP A 51 -5.13 -33.14 15.97
C ASP A 51 -5.09 -34.58 16.48
N VAL A 52 -4.00 -34.94 17.17
CA VAL A 52 -3.80 -36.31 17.66
C VAL A 52 -4.92 -36.76 18.58
N ALA A 53 -5.47 -35.89 19.43
CA ALA A 53 -6.60 -36.24 20.30
C ALA A 53 -7.87 -36.52 19.47
N ALA A 54 -8.13 -35.75 18.41
CA ALA A 54 -9.23 -36.04 17.51
C ALA A 54 -9.02 -37.35 16.73
N VAL A 55 -7.78 -37.61 16.28
CA VAL A 55 -7.44 -38.85 15.57
C VAL A 55 -7.71 -40.04 16.48
N THR A 56 -7.21 -40.04 17.71
CA THR A 56 -7.35 -41.14 18.66
C THR A 56 -8.80 -41.32 19.11
N GLY A 57 -9.56 -40.24 19.32
CA GLY A 57 -10.91 -40.31 19.88
C GLY A 57 -12.04 -40.49 18.85
N ARG A 58 -11.88 -39.96 17.62
CA ARG A 58 -12.98 -39.86 16.66
C ARG A 58 -12.68 -40.48 15.30
N PHE A 59 -11.45 -40.31 14.76
CA PHE A 59 -11.13 -40.85 13.44
C PHE A 59 -11.03 -42.39 13.45
N LEU A 60 -10.48 -42.99 14.52
CA LEU A 60 -10.38 -44.47 14.66
C LEU A 60 -11.76 -45.10 14.65
N GLU A 61 -12.75 -44.47 15.29
CA GLU A 61 -14.12 -44.94 15.32
C GLU A 61 -14.83 -44.73 13.98
N ALA A 62 -14.71 -43.54 13.40
CA ALA A 62 -15.35 -43.21 12.13
C ALA A 62 -14.81 -44.00 10.93
N LEU A 63 -13.58 -44.52 11.03
CA LEU A 63 -12.93 -45.33 10.00
C LEU A 63 -13.03 -46.83 10.28
N ASP A 64 -13.76 -47.23 11.33
CA ASP A 64 -13.98 -48.62 11.76
C ASP A 64 -12.66 -49.41 11.93
N LEU A 65 -11.70 -48.79 12.66
CA LEU A 65 -10.38 -49.38 12.90
C LEU A 65 -10.29 -50.18 14.22
N LYS A 66 -11.44 -50.51 14.86
CA LYS A 66 -11.48 -51.27 16.11
C LYS A 66 -10.92 -52.68 15.95
N ASP A 67 -11.11 -53.29 14.77
CA ASP A 67 -10.67 -54.64 14.45
C ASP A 67 -9.31 -54.65 13.68
N ASP A 68 -8.67 -53.48 13.48
CA ASP A 68 -7.37 -53.36 12.81
C ASP A 68 -6.41 -52.48 13.64
N PRO A 69 -5.88 -53.05 14.77
CA PRO A 69 -5.01 -52.29 15.67
C PRO A 69 -3.71 -51.83 15.01
N GLY A 70 -3.20 -52.52 14.01
CA GLY A 70 -1.98 -52.11 13.27
C GLY A 70 -2.21 -50.86 12.46
N ALA A 71 -3.32 -50.76 11.75
CA ALA A 71 -3.67 -49.52 11.01
C ALA A 71 -3.98 -48.36 11.95
N ALA A 72 -4.62 -48.65 13.10
CA ALA A 72 -4.92 -47.63 14.12
C ALA A 72 -3.63 -47.02 14.71
N GLU A 73 -2.68 -47.86 15.15
CA GLU A 73 -1.39 -47.45 15.69
C GLU A 73 -0.55 -46.64 14.66
N GLN A 74 -0.54 -47.12 13.43
CA GLN A 74 0.19 -46.43 12.36
C GLN A 74 -0.39 -45.06 12.04
N LEU A 75 -1.73 -44.91 11.99
CA LEU A 75 -2.40 -43.64 11.76
C LEU A 75 -2.10 -42.65 12.90
N VAL A 76 -2.11 -43.09 14.16
CA VAL A 76 -1.79 -42.29 15.33
C VAL A 76 -0.30 -41.93 15.34
N ALA A 77 0.59 -42.85 14.96
CA ALA A 77 2.01 -42.63 14.85
C ALA A 77 2.33 -41.55 13.78
N LEU A 78 1.72 -41.64 12.60
CA LEU A 78 1.85 -40.65 11.54
C LEU A 78 1.28 -39.28 11.94
N ALA A 79 0.15 -39.25 12.67
CA ALA A 79 -0.41 -38.01 13.21
C ALA A 79 0.55 -37.36 14.24
N THR A 80 1.15 -38.18 15.10
CA THR A 80 2.13 -37.72 16.10
C THR A 80 3.44 -37.25 15.45
N ALA A 81 3.92 -37.99 14.44
CA ALA A 81 5.08 -37.61 13.65
C ALA A 81 4.86 -36.30 12.88
N ALA A 82 3.69 -36.13 12.28
CA ALA A 82 3.30 -34.88 11.59
C ALA A 82 3.25 -33.65 12.54
N ARG A 83 3.05 -33.90 13.85
CA ARG A 83 3.11 -32.87 14.90
C ARG A 83 4.52 -32.67 15.46
N LYS A 84 5.32 -33.73 15.61
CA LYS A 84 6.71 -33.69 16.12
C LYS A 84 7.72 -33.29 15.07
N GLY A 85 7.46 -33.45 13.79
CA GLY A 85 8.34 -33.16 12.67
C GLY A 85 8.77 -31.69 12.53
N SER A 86 8.33 -30.81 13.45
CA SER A 86 8.81 -29.42 13.52
C SER A 86 10.09 -29.23 14.36
N MET A 87 10.65 -30.27 14.97
CA MET A 87 11.88 -30.18 15.77
C MET A 87 13.11 -30.81 15.12
N GLN A 88 12.97 -31.51 14.01
CA GLN A 88 14.09 -32.08 13.23
C GLN A 88 13.76 -32.03 11.74
N ALA A 89 13.50 -30.84 11.21
CA ALA A 89 13.56 -30.61 9.78
C ALA A 89 15.04 -30.56 9.41
N THR A 90 15.54 -31.64 8.86
CA THR A 90 16.83 -31.72 8.15
C THR A 90 16.86 -30.65 7.06
N GLN A 91 18.02 -30.03 6.89
CA GLN A 91 18.39 -28.89 6.05
C GLN A 91 18.16 -29.05 4.52
N SER A 92 17.23 -29.85 4.03
CA SER A 92 17.02 -30.08 2.59
C SER A 92 15.60 -29.87 2.07
N ASP A 93 14.62 -29.48 2.90
CA ASP A 93 13.26 -29.12 2.44
C ASP A 93 12.85 -27.74 2.94
N ILE A 94 13.72 -26.74 2.72
CA ILE A 94 13.30 -25.32 2.70
C ILE A 94 12.72 -25.05 1.30
N LEU A 95 11.59 -25.66 0.99
CA LEU A 95 10.62 -25.00 0.12
C LEU A 95 10.02 -23.90 0.99
N SER A 96 10.62 -22.73 0.89
CA SER A 96 10.24 -21.47 1.50
C SER A 96 8.72 -21.32 1.44
N GLU A 97 8.02 -21.50 2.57
CA GLU A 97 6.70 -20.88 2.72
C GLU A 97 6.93 -19.38 2.48
N ALA A 98 6.27 -18.86 1.45
CA ALA A 98 6.39 -17.44 1.13
C ALA A 98 6.13 -16.62 2.41
N PRO A 99 6.93 -15.58 2.67
CA PRO A 99 6.78 -14.76 3.87
C PRO A 99 5.32 -14.30 4.02
N PRO A 100 4.76 -14.27 5.24
CA PRO A 100 3.39 -13.88 5.44
C PRO A 100 3.17 -12.42 4.98
N THR A 101 2.05 -12.19 4.28
CA THR A 101 1.76 -10.88 3.73
C THR A 101 0.26 -10.66 3.52
N ASN A 102 -0.17 -9.41 3.56
CA ASN A 102 -1.49 -8.96 3.11
C ASN A 102 -1.45 -8.22 1.77
N LEU A 103 -0.30 -8.28 1.08
CA LEU A 103 -0.18 -7.72 -0.27
C LEU A 103 -1.20 -8.36 -1.21
N ARG A 104 -1.88 -7.51 -1.98
CA ARG A 104 -2.81 -7.97 -3.03
C ARG A 104 -2.19 -7.70 -4.38
N GLU A 105 -2.42 -8.60 -5.33
CA GLU A 105 -2.09 -8.33 -6.72
C GLU A 105 -2.80 -7.06 -7.20
N GLN A 106 -2.04 -6.17 -7.81
CA GLN A 106 -2.60 -4.97 -8.39
C GLN A 106 -3.28 -5.32 -9.72
N LEU A 107 -4.53 -4.90 -9.88
CA LEU A 107 -5.32 -5.15 -11.11
C LEU A 107 -4.75 -4.46 -12.34
N THR A 108 -3.89 -3.49 -12.16
CA THR A 108 -3.27 -2.72 -13.24
C THR A 108 -1.76 -2.78 -13.13
N ALA A 109 -1.07 -3.02 -14.23
CA ALA A 109 0.38 -3.05 -14.25
C ALA A 109 0.99 -1.75 -13.70
N PHE A 110 2.08 -1.88 -12.97
CA PHE A 110 2.92 -0.77 -12.55
C PHE A 110 3.79 -0.36 -13.75
N VAL A 111 3.86 0.92 -14.05
CA VAL A 111 4.57 1.46 -15.24
C VAL A 111 5.53 2.55 -14.79
N GLY A 112 6.77 2.46 -15.27
CA GLY A 112 7.83 3.40 -14.95
C GLY A 112 8.31 3.30 -13.50
N ARG A 113 9.04 4.32 -13.06
CA ARG A 113 9.52 4.44 -11.68
C ARG A 113 10.59 3.42 -11.27
N GLU A 114 11.32 2.84 -12.25
CA GLU A 114 12.38 1.87 -11.99
C GLU A 114 13.49 2.47 -11.13
N ASP A 115 13.88 3.72 -11.42
CA ASP A 115 14.92 4.44 -10.68
C ASP A 115 14.46 4.77 -9.26
N GLU A 116 13.23 5.23 -9.10
CA GLU A 116 12.65 5.52 -7.79
C GLU A 116 12.47 4.28 -6.95
N MET A 117 12.06 3.16 -7.56
CA MET A 117 12.01 1.86 -6.87
C MET A 117 13.40 1.41 -6.42
N ALA A 118 14.42 1.56 -7.27
CA ALA A 118 15.79 1.22 -6.93
C ALA A 118 16.30 2.09 -5.77
N GLU A 119 16.00 3.38 -5.79
CA GLU A 119 16.39 4.31 -4.73
C GLU A 119 15.69 4.02 -3.40
N VAL A 120 14.37 3.78 -3.40
CA VAL A 120 13.64 3.39 -2.19
C VAL A 120 14.21 2.09 -1.59
N LYS A 121 14.51 1.09 -2.43
CA LYS A 121 15.14 -0.16 -1.98
C LYS A 121 16.55 0.08 -1.42
N ARG A 122 17.32 0.99 -2.02
CA ARG A 122 18.65 1.38 -1.53
C ARG A 122 18.56 2.04 -0.15
N LEU A 123 17.62 2.97 0.03
CA LEU A 123 17.40 3.67 1.30
C LEU A 123 16.99 2.70 2.41
N LEU A 124 16.10 1.75 2.13
CA LEU A 124 15.63 0.74 3.10
C LEU A 124 16.74 -0.19 3.62
N ARG A 125 17.91 -0.27 2.93
CA ARG A 125 19.07 -1.01 3.42
C ARG A 125 19.83 -0.27 4.50
N THR A 126 19.72 1.06 4.54
CA THR A 126 20.48 1.95 5.43
C THR A 126 19.64 2.60 6.51
N THR A 127 18.32 2.63 6.35
CA THR A 127 17.38 3.23 7.30
C THR A 127 16.31 2.23 7.73
N ARG A 128 15.80 2.40 8.96
CA ARG A 128 14.66 1.64 9.46
C ARG A 128 13.34 2.39 9.37
N LEU A 129 13.39 3.70 9.15
CA LEU A 129 12.21 4.54 8.96
C LEU A 129 12.39 5.39 7.69
N LEU A 130 11.63 5.09 6.67
CA LEU A 130 11.61 5.82 5.41
C LEU A 130 10.24 6.46 5.20
N THR A 131 10.19 7.77 5.10
CA THR A 131 8.97 8.51 4.77
C THR A 131 9.03 8.95 3.31
N ILE A 132 8.12 8.41 2.50
CA ILE A 132 7.92 8.81 1.10
C ILE A 132 6.92 9.97 1.10
N THR A 133 7.41 11.17 0.77
CA THR A 133 6.60 12.39 0.69
C THR A 133 6.29 12.74 -0.76
N GLY A 134 5.40 13.71 -0.97
CA GLY A 134 5.06 14.24 -2.29
C GLY A 134 3.58 14.58 -2.43
N MET A 135 3.25 15.24 -3.53
CA MET A 135 1.91 15.71 -3.86
C MET A 135 0.88 14.56 -3.85
N GLY A 136 -0.38 14.90 -3.59
CA GLY A 136 -1.49 13.97 -3.76
C GLY A 136 -1.61 13.48 -5.21
N GLY A 137 -1.88 12.18 -5.40
CA GLY A 137 -2.00 11.62 -6.74
C GLY A 137 -0.68 11.30 -7.46
N ILE A 138 0.50 11.62 -6.85
CA ILE A 138 1.83 11.36 -7.42
C ILE A 138 2.24 9.88 -7.45
N GLY A 139 1.49 9.00 -6.75
CA GLY A 139 1.74 7.57 -6.78
C GLY A 139 2.48 6.98 -5.58
N LYS A 140 2.66 7.70 -4.45
CA LYS A 140 3.37 7.23 -3.25
C LYS A 140 2.93 5.85 -2.75
N SER A 141 1.64 5.67 -2.55
CA SER A 141 1.05 4.41 -2.06
C SER A 141 1.32 3.26 -3.02
N ARG A 142 1.26 3.54 -4.32
CA ARG A 142 1.46 2.54 -5.37
C ARG A 142 2.93 2.13 -5.46
N LEU A 143 3.85 3.10 -5.38
CA LEU A 143 5.29 2.84 -5.32
C LEU A 143 5.66 2.04 -4.07
N ALA A 144 5.18 2.46 -2.88
CA ALA A 144 5.45 1.76 -1.63
C ALA A 144 4.96 0.30 -1.67
N ALA A 145 3.76 0.04 -2.22
CA ALA A 145 3.22 -1.30 -2.38
C ALA A 145 4.04 -2.14 -3.35
N GLN A 146 4.49 -1.57 -4.48
CA GLN A 146 5.31 -2.26 -5.47
C GLN A 146 6.68 -2.63 -4.88
N VAL A 147 7.36 -1.68 -4.23
CA VAL A 147 8.64 -1.94 -3.55
C VAL A 147 8.48 -3.00 -2.47
N ALA A 148 7.41 -2.92 -1.66
CA ALA A 148 7.12 -3.89 -0.62
C ALA A 148 6.93 -5.32 -1.20
N ALA A 149 6.25 -5.44 -2.35
CA ALA A 149 6.06 -6.71 -3.04
C ALA A 149 7.38 -7.30 -3.54
N GLU A 150 8.24 -6.47 -4.15
CA GLU A 150 9.54 -6.92 -4.67
C GLU A 150 10.57 -7.23 -3.57
N MET A 151 10.39 -6.65 -2.39
CA MET A 151 11.24 -6.92 -1.23
C MET A 151 10.74 -8.05 -0.33
N LEU A 152 9.61 -8.68 -0.63
CA LEU A 152 8.97 -9.70 0.20
C LEU A 152 9.95 -10.81 0.62
N SER A 153 10.79 -11.30 -0.29
CA SER A 153 11.79 -12.34 0.00
C SER A 153 12.88 -11.91 0.98
N GLN A 154 13.09 -10.61 1.21
CA GLN A 154 14.10 -10.09 2.12
C GLN A 154 13.61 -10.00 3.57
N TYR A 155 12.28 -10.10 3.79
CA TYR A 155 11.63 -10.01 5.10
C TYR A 155 10.98 -11.35 5.46
N SER A 156 11.78 -12.23 6.08
CA SER A 156 11.37 -13.61 6.41
C SER A 156 10.09 -13.70 7.25
N ASP A 157 9.83 -12.70 8.06
CA ASP A 157 8.68 -12.66 8.98
C ASP A 157 7.53 -11.82 8.45
N GLY A 158 7.63 -11.34 7.19
CA GLY A 158 6.52 -10.79 6.45
C GLY A 158 6.59 -9.32 6.07
N VAL A 159 5.68 -8.97 5.16
CA VAL A 159 5.47 -7.61 4.68
C VAL A 159 3.98 -7.26 4.83
N TRP A 160 3.71 -6.13 5.49
CA TRP A 160 2.36 -5.72 5.85
C TRP A 160 2.08 -4.31 5.38
N ILE A 161 0.95 -4.09 4.71
CA ILE A 161 0.47 -2.75 4.32
C ILE A 161 -0.78 -2.43 5.12
N VAL A 162 -0.77 -1.28 5.77
CA VAL A 162 -1.91 -0.73 6.51
C VAL A 162 -2.27 0.62 5.91
N SER A 163 -3.40 0.70 5.25
CA SER A 163 -3.90 1.96 4.70
C SER A 163 -4.83 2.65 5.69
N PHE A 164 -4.52 3.89 5.99
CA PHE A 164 -5.32 4.73 6.88
C PHE A 164 -6.35 5.60 6.13
N ALA A 165 -6.54 5.39 4.83
CA ALA A 165 -7.45 6.19 4.02
C ALA A 165 -8.88 6.33 4.62
N ASN A 166 -9.37 5.30 5.30
CA ASN A 166 -10.69 5.24 5.92
C ASN A 166 -10.66 5.43 7.45
N VAL A 167 -9.51 5.70 8.03
CA VAL A 167 -9.35 5.94 9.47
C VAL A 167 -9.74 7.39 9.76
N THR A 168 -10.66 7.59 10.67
CA THR A 168 -11.18 8.93 11.00
C THR A 168 -10.67 9.46 12.35
N THR A 169 -10.19 8.58 13.22
CA THR A 169 -9.71 8.95 14.56
C THR A 169 -8.32 8.38 14.82
N ALA A 170 -7.53 9.10 15.60
CA ALA A 170 -6.17 8.70 15.98
C ALA A 170 -6.12 7.34 16.70
N ASP A 171 -7.14 7.00 17.47
CA ASP A 171 -7.19 5.74 18.23
C ASP A 171 -7.34 4.50 17.33
N GLN A 172 -7.90 4.66 16.14
CA GLN A 172 -8.05 3.58 15.17
C GLN A 172 -6.72 3.16 14.52
N VAL A 173 -5.65 3.96 14.62
CA VAL A 173 -4.37 3.68 13.97
C VAL A 173 -3.78 2.36 14.50
N ILE A 174 -3.64 2.21 15.82
CA ILE A 174 -3.08 1.00 16.44
C ILE A 174 -3.98 -0.21 16.17
N THR A 175 -5.29 -0.03 16.29
CA THR A 175 -6.29 -1.08 16.01
C THR A 175 -6.19 -1.59 14.57
N SER A 176 -6.01 -0.68 13.60
CA SER A 176 -5.86 -1.05 12.19
C SER A 176 -4.61 -1.87 11.93
N VAL A 177 -3.47 -1.50 12.56
CA VAL A 177 -2.23 -2.27 12.44
C VAL A 177 -2.37 -3.65 13.08
N ALA A 178 -2.92 -3.72 14.29
CA ALA A 178 -3.14 -4.97 15.00
C ALA A 178 -4.09 -5.90 14.23
N ALA A 179 -5.20 -5.36 13.70
CA ALA A 179 -6.15 -6.12 12.90
C ALA A 179 -5.53 -6.66 11.61
N THR A 180 -4.66 -5.89 10.95
CA THR A 180 -3.95 -6.33 9.74
C THR A 180 -3.05 -7.54 10.02
N MET A 181 -2.46 -7.62 11.21
CA MET A 181 -1.61 -8.72 11.66
C MET A 181 -2.38 -9.83 12.38
N ASN A 182 -3.73 -9.77 12.41
CA ASN A 182 -4.61 -10.69 13.14
C ASN A 182 -4.23 -10.83 14.64
N LEU A 183 -3.84 -9.73 15.28
CA LEU A 183 -3.46 -9.70 16.69
C LEU A 183 -4.67 -9.34 17.55
N ALA A 184 -4.90 -10.18 18.58
CA ALA A 184 -5.85 -9.92 19.65
C ALA A 184 -5.07 -9.79 20.97
N SER A 185 -5.13 -8.61 21.59
CA SER A 185 -4.48 -8.32 22.87
C SER A 185 -5.33 -7.31 23.64
N SER A 186 -5.29 -7.39 24.96
CA SER A 186 -5.90 -6.36 25.82
C SER A 186 -5.17 -5.02 25.72
N ASP A 187 -3.86 -5.05 25.49
CA ASP A 187 -3.03 -3.90 25.11
C ASP A 187 -2.46 -4.16 23.71
N LEU A 188 -3.05 -3.48 22.70
CA LEU A 188 -2.68 -3.68 21.30
C LEU A 188 -1.27 -3.21 20.99
N LEU A 189 -0.77 -2.14 21.63
CA LEU A 189 0.57 -1.63 21.40
C LEU A 189 1.63 -2.58 21.94
N GLU A 190 1.46 -3.06 23.15
CA GLU A 190 2.38 -4.06 23.73
C GLU A 190 2.27 -5.41 23.00
N GLY A 191 1.08 -5.78 22.56
CA GLY A 191 0.87 -6.94 21.68
C GLY A 191 1.65 -6.84 20.38
N LEU A 192 1.61 -5.68 19.70
CA LEU A 192 2.38 -5.41 18.46
C LEU A 192 3.89 -5.45 18.71
N LYS A 193 4.38 -4.80 19.78
CA LYS A 193 5.80 -4.83 20.16
C LYS A 193 6.27 -6.25 20.44
N SER A 194 5.52 -7.01 21.21
CA SER A 194 5.85 -8.41 21.52
C SER A 194 5.88 -9.29 20.28
N TYR A 195 4.91 -9.11 19.37
CA TYR A 195 4.82 -9.85 18.11
C TYR A 195 6.00 -9.53 17.18
N LEU A 196 6.39 -8.26 17.04
CA LEU A 196 7.41 -7.81 16.09
C LEU A 196 8.83 -7.81 16.64
N ARG A 197 9.05 -7.95 17.95
CA ARG A 197 10.34 -7.74 18.65
C ARG A 197 11.53 -8.44 17.98
N ASN A 198 11.37 -9.72 17.63
CA ASN A 198 12.43 -10.55 17.05
C ASN A 198 12.21 -10.87 15.57
N ARG A 199 11.26 -10.18 14.92
CA ARG A 199 10.85 -10.45 13.54
C ARG A 199 11.54 -9.51 12.58
N LYS A 200 12.02 -10.06 11.47
CA LYS A 200 12.52 -9.31 10.32
C LYS A 200 11.35 -9.01 9.38
N ALA A 201 10.67 -7.90 9.60
CA ALA A 201 9.44 -7.54 8.92
C ALA A 201 9.50 -6.14 8.32
N LEU A 202 8.71 -5.91 7.28
CA LEU A 202 8.45 -4.60 6.68
C LEU A 202 6.99 -4.20 6.95
N LEU A 203 6.82 -3.02 7.53
CA LEU A 203 5.51 -2.42 7.77
C LEU A 203 5.36 -1.16 6.90
N VAL A 204 4.37 -1.15 6.03
CA VAL A 204 4.02 0.04 5.23
C VAL A 204 2.80 0.70 5.86
N LEU A 205 2.99 1.92 6.35
CA LEU A 205 1.93 2.79 6.87
C LEU A 205 1.54 3.76 5.75
N ASP A 206 0.40 3.47 5.14
CA ASP A 206 -0.03 4.21 3.95
C ASP A 206 -1.08 5.27 4.27
N ASN A 207 -0.88 6.46 3.70
CA ASN A 207 -1.80 7.59 3.80
C ASN A 207 -1.93 8.15 5.22
N CYS A 208 -0.80 8.53 5.81
CA CYS A 208 -0.69 8.94 7.22
C CYS A 208 -1.04 10.41 7.49
N GLU A 209 -1.18 11.29 6.47
CA GLU A 209 -1.22 12.74 6.62
C GLU A 209 -2.24 13.26 7.64
N HIS A 210 -3.43 12.68 7.72
CA HIS A 210 -4.50 13.12 8.63
C HIS A 210 -4.43 12.52 10.04
N VAL A 211 -3.57 11.52 10.24
CA VAL A 211 -3.32 10.85 11.52
C VAL A 211 -1.82 10.80 11.86
N ILE A 212 -1.03 11.71 11.25
CA ILE A 212 0.43 11.68 11.26
C ILE A 212 1.00 11.61 12.68
N GLY A 213 0.48 12.39 13.62
CA GLY A 213 0.95 12.39 15.00
C GLY A 213 0.83 11.03 15.70
N ARG A 214 -0.25 10.29 15.43
CA ARG A 214 -0.43 8.94 16.00
C ARG A 214 0.42 7.89 15.29
N CYS A 215 0.56 8.01 13.98
CA CYS A 215 1.49 7.17 13.21
C CYS A 215 2.93 7.37 13.67
N THR A 216 3.32 8.61 13.95
CA THR A 216 4.63 8.95 14.51
C THR A 216 4.89 8.27 15.86
N GLN A 217 3.95 8.39 16.79
CA GLN A 217 4.04 7.74 18.12
C GLN A 217 4.17 6.22 17.98
N LEU A 218 3.37 5.61 17.11
CA LEU A 218 3.40 4.17 16.84
C LEU A 218 4.74 3.75 16.24
N ALA A 219 5.20 4.43 15.18
CA ALA A 219 6.45 4.11 14.48
C ALA A 219 7.65 4.19 15.44
N VAL A 220 7.78 5.27 16.22
CA VAL A 220 8.85 5.42 17.21
C VAL A 220 8.80 4.30 18.24
N SER A 221 7.61 4.01 18.81
CA SER A 221 7.44 2.96 19.81
C SER A 221 7.82 1.57 19.29
N LEU A 222 7.45 1.25 18.05
CA LEU A 222 7.78 -0.02 17.42
C LEU A 222 9.29 -0.13 17.10
N LEU A 223 9.89 0.93 16.51
CA LEU A 223 11.31 0.93 16.15
C LEU A 223 12.25 0.86 17.37
N GLN A 224 11.83 1.40 18.51
CA GLN A 224 12.56 1.27 19.78
C GLN A 224 12.53 -0.16 20.34
N ALA A 225 11.41 -0.86 20.17
CA ALA A 225 11.22 -2.21 20.71
C ALA A 225 11.63 -3.34 19.74
N CYS A 226 11.69 -3.08 18.44
CA CYS A 226 11.83 -4.07 17.37
C CYS A 226 13.03 -3.74 16.48
N PRO A 227 14.24 -4.28 16.77
CA PRO A 227 15.48 -3.89 16.08
C PRO A 227 15.53 -4.26 14.59
N ASN A 228 14.79 -5.32 14.19
CA ASN A 228 14.80 -5.85 12.81
C ASN A 228 13.58 -5.39 11.99
N LEU A 229 12.78 -4.45 12.52
CA LEU A 229 11.64 -3.89 11.82
C LEU A 229 12.09 -2.73 10.95
N ASN A 230 11.62 -2.71 9.69
CA ASN A 230 11.65 -1.55 8.82
C ASN A 230 10.24 -1.00 8.66
N ILE A 231 10.11 0.32 8.57
CA ILE A 231 8.84 1.00 8.34
C ILE A 231 8.98 1.92 7.13
N ILE A 232 8.05 1.78 6.17
CA ILE A 232 7.80 2.76 5.12
C ILE A 232 6.55 3.55 5.52
N VAL A 233 6.61 4.85 5.40
CA VAL A 233 5.47 5.74 5.59
C VAL A 233 5.18 6.44 4.28
N THR A 234 3.92 6.48 3.86
CA THR A 234 3.51 7.37 2.79
C THR A 234 2.65 8.49 3.38
N SER A 235 3.05 9.71 3.10
CA SER A 235 2.37 10.90 3.64
C SER A 235 2.65 12.10 2.74
N ARG A 236 1.92 13.17 2.92
CA ARG A 236 2.27 14.50 2.38
C ARG A 236 3.20 15.25 3.31
N GLU A 237 3.21 14.88 4.57
CA GLU A 237 3.99 15.51 5.63
C GLU A 237 5.02 14.52 6.19
N VAL A 238 6.14 15.03 6.67
CA VAL A 238 7.17 14.29 7.37
C VAL A 238 6.72 13.99 8.81
N MET A 239 7.21 12.91 9.40
CA MET A 239 7.00 12.59 10.82
C MET A 239 7.82 13.49 11.74
N ASN A 240 8.94 14.01 11.25
CA ASN A 240 9.87 14.89 11.97
C ASN A 240 10.42 14.26 13.26
N VAL A 241 10.94 13.03 13.14
CA VAL A 241 11.52 12.27 14.26
C VAL A 241 12.97 11.87 14.00
N PRO A 242 13.78 11.71 15.07
CA PRO A 242 15.16 11.22 14.91
C PRO A 242 15.21 9.86 14.23
N GLY A 243 16.11 9.72 13.25
CA GLY A 243 16.29 8.48 12.49
C GLY A 243 15.31 8.31 11.32
N GLU A 244 14.44 9.27 11.08
CA GLU A 244 13.64 9.32 9.85
C GLU A 244 14.54 9.70 8.66
N THR A 245 14.41 8.94 7.58
CA THR A 245 14.90 9.34 6.25
C THR A 245 13.69 9.79 5.44
N VAL A 246 13.72 11.02 4.98
CA VAL A 246 12.68 11.59 4.13
C VAL A 246 13.13 11.52 2.69
N TRP A 247 12.28 10.98 1.84
CA TRP A 247 12.51 10.96 0.41
C TRP A 247 11.29 11.51 -0.33
N HIS A 248 11.53 12.46 -1.19
CA HIS A 248 10.47 13.11 -1.94
C HIS A 248 10.30 12.42 -3.29
N LEU A 249 9.08 11.91 -3.57
CA LEU A 249 8.75 11.29 -4.85
C LEU A 249 8.56 12.37 -5.91
N PRO A 250 9.44 12.43 -6.93
CA PRO A 250 9.32 13.42 -7.97
C PRO A 250 8.13 13.16 -8.91
N PRO A 251 7.68 14.13 -9.69
CA PRO A 251 6.78 13.91 -10.81
C PRO A 251 7.35 12.89 -11.80
N MET A 252 6.49 12.23 -12.56
CA MET A 252 6.93 11.33 -13.64
C MET A 252 7.54 12.12 -14.80
N SER A 253 8.51 11.52 -15.46
CA SER A 253 9.05 12.03 -16.70
C SER A 253 7.98 12.11 -17.80
N CYS A 254 8.23 12.89 -18.85
CA CYS A 254 7.30 12.95 -19.97
C CYS A 254 7.14 11.58 -20.65
N GLU A 255 8.20 10.80 -20.75
CA GLU A 255 8.18 9.45 -21.32
C GLU A 255 7.31 8.50 -20.51
N GLU A 256 7.47 8.47 -19.18
CA GLU A 256 6.64 7.67 -18.29
C GLU A 256 5.16 8.13 -18.33
N THR A 257 4.93 9.45 -18.37
CA THR A 257 3.60 10.05 -18.52
C THR A 257 2.91 9.55 -19.79
N GLN A 258 3.62 9.56 -20.92
CA GLN A 258 3.10 9.01 -22.18
C GLN A 258 2.80 7.51 -22.08
N LEU A 259 3.69 6.73 -21.46
CA LEU A 259 3.47 5.29 -21.27
C LEU A 259 2.21 5.00 -20.46
N ILE A 260 1.99 5.70 -19.35
CA ILE A 260 0.76 5.56 -18.54
C ILE A 260 -0.46 5.98 -19.36
N PHE A 261 -0.38 7.13 -20.04
CA PHE A 261 -1.50 7.61 -20.86
C PHE A 261 -1.88 6.58 -21.92
N LEU A 262 -0.90 6.07 -22.69
CA LEU A 262 -1.12 5.06 -23.73
C LEU A 262 -1.66 3.75 -23.16
N GLN A 263 -1.15 3.28 -22.03
CA GLN A 263 -1.66 2.08 -21.38
C GLN A 263 -3.14 2.25 -20.99
N ARG A 264 -3.51 3.40 -20.41
CA ARG A 264 -4.90 3.70 -20.03
C ARG A 264 -5.78 3.94 -21.25
N ALA A 265 -5.26 4.59 -22.26
CA ALA A 265 -5.94 4.79 -23.53
C ALA A 265 -6.33 3.47 -24.19
N ARG A 266 -5.40 2.52 -24.27
CA ARG A 266 -5.67 1.17 -24.82
C ARG A 266 -6.65 0.35 -23.98
N ALA A 267 -6.65 0.53 -22.65
CA ALA A 267 -7.65 -0.11 -21.79
C ALA A 267 -9.07 0.42 -22.05
N MET A 268 -9.20 1.68 -22.49
CA MET A 268 -10.49 2.31 -22.85
C MET A 268 -10.86 2.12 -24.31
N ARG A 269 -9.87 2.15 -25.18
CA ARG A 269 -9.98 2.00 -26.65
C ARG A 269 -8.85 1.08 -27.12
N PRO A 270 -9.11 -0.24 -27.27
CA PRO A 270 -8.06 -1.19 -27.64
C PRO A 270 -7.34 -0.85 -28.94
N ASP A 271 -8.03 -0.20 -29.88
CA ASP A 271 -7.50 0.22 -31.18
C ASP A 271 -6.77 1.57 -31.15
N PHE A 272 -6.56 2.15 -29.94
CA PHE A 272 -5.85 3.42 -29.84
C PHE A 272 -4.35 3.23 -30.12
N GLU A 273 -3.92 3.77 -31.25
CA GLU A 273 -2.52 3.80 -31.68
C GLU A 273 -2.04 5.24 -31.80
N PRO A 274 -0.89 5.59 -31.18
CA PRO A 274 -0.31 6.91 -31.34
C PRO A 274 0.19 7.10 -32.79
N THR A 275 -0.22 8.18 -33.41
CA THR A 275 0.28 8.59 -34.76
C THR A 275 1.34 9.68 -34.59
N ALA A 276 2.06 10.00 -35.64
CA ALA A 276 3.01 11.13 -35.63
C ALA A 276 2.34 12.46 -35.22
N GLU A 277 1.05 12.63 -35.54
CA GLU A 277 0.26 13.82 -35.18
C GLU A 277 -0.16 13.83 -33.71
N SER A 278 -0.24 12.67 -33.05
CA SER A 278 -0.60 12.58 -31.64
C SER A 278 0.57 12.85 -30.69
N ILE A 279 1.82 12.72 -31.13
CA ILE A 279 3.00 12.96 -30.29
C ILE A 279 3.03 14.39 -29.70
N PRO A 280 2.87 15.48 -30.50
CA PRO A 280 2.82 16.82 -29.95
C PRO A 280 1.68 17.05 -28.95
N LEU A 281 0.53 16.37 -29.18
CA LEU A 281 -0.62 16.44 -28.26
C LEU A 281 -0.32 15.75 -26.94
N LEU A 282 0.33 14.59 -26.97
CA LEU A 282 0.77 13.87 -25.77
C LEU A 282 1.82 14.69 -24.99
N ASN A 283 2.76 15.34 -25.67
CA ASN A 283 3.70 16.25 -25.03
C ASN A 283 2.96 17.39 -24.31
N ARG A 284 1.93 17.96 -24.94
CA ARG A 284 1.11 18.99 -24.29
C ARG A 284 0.37 18.48 -23.05
N VAL A 285 -0.09 17.23 -23.08
CA VAL A 285 -0.68 16.56 -21.88
C VAL A 285 0.37 16.44 -20.79
N CYS A 286 1.62 16.02 -21.11
CA CYS A 286 2.72 15.93 -20.16
C CYS A 286 3.01 17.29 -19.51
N ASP A 287 3.16 18.34 -20.31
CA ASP A 287 3.51 19.70 -19.86
C ASP A 287 2.45 20.27 -18.90
N VAL A 288 1.16 20.01 -19.19
CA VAL A 288 0.08 20.62 -18.39
C VAL A 288 -0.23 19.79 -17.13
N LEU A 289 -0.13 18.45 -17.21
CA LEU A 289 -0.41 17.56 -16.08
C LEU A 289 0.82 17.28 -15.22
N GLU A 290 1.99 17.83 -15.60
CA GLU A 290 3.23 17.85 -14.81
C GLU A 290 3.59 16.50 -14.21
N GLY A 291 3.42 15.41 -14.97
CA GLY A 291 3.79 14.06 -14.55
C GLY A 291 3.01 13.52 -13.34
N VAL A 292 1.79 14.01 -13.08
CA VAL A 292 0.94 13.52 -11.98
C VAL A 292 0.10 12.31 -12.44
N PRO A 293 0.40 11.06 -12.02
CA PRO A 293 -0.24 9.85 -12.53
C PRO A 293 -1.76 9.88 -12.47
N LEU A 294 -2.34 10.34 -11.36
CA LEU A 294 -3.80 10.42 -11.22
C LEU A 294 -4.43 11.35 -12.26
N ALA A 295 -3.81 12.50 -12.51
CA ALA A 295 -4.29 13.43 -13.53
C ALA A 295 -4.22 12.81 -14.93
N ILE A 296 -3.13 12.09 -15.22
CA ILE A 296 -2.93 11.40 -16.49
C ILE A 296 -3.97 10.29 -16.67
N GLU A 297 -4.22 9.47 -15.66
CA GLU A 297 -5.24 8.42 -15.69
C GLU A 297 -6.65 8.98 -15.92
N LEU A 298 -6.99 10.10 -15.25
CA LEU A 298 -8.28 10.77 -15.41
C LEU A 298 -8.44 11.37 -16.81
N ALA A 299 -7.38 11.97 -17.37
CA ALA A 299 -7.39 12.50 -18.74
C ALA A 299 -7.53 11.38 -19.77
N ALA A 300 -6.75 10.32 -19.65
CA ALA A 300 -6.81 9.17 -20.57
C ALA A 300 -8.17 8.47 -20.56
N ALA A 301 -8.86 8.41 -19.40
CA ALA A 301 -10.20 7.85 -19.30
C ALA A 301 -11.24 8.61 -20.16
N ARG A 302 -10.99 9.89 -20.47
CA ARG A 302 -11.87 10.69 -21.36
C ARG A 302 -11.84 10.26 -22.81
N LEU A 303 -10.86 9.48 -23.24
CA LEU A 303 -10.82 8.92 -24.59
C LEU A 303 -12.01 8.00 -24.92
N GLN A 304 -12.80 7.59 -23.92
CA GLN A 304 -14.08 6.92 -24.17
C GLN A 304 -15.07 7.79 -24.95
N VAL A 305 -15.02 9.11 -24.77
CA VAL A 305 -16.02 10.05 -25.29
C VAL A 305 -15.41 11.23 -26.05
N LEU A 306 -14.11 11.47 -25.90
CA LEU A 306 -13.38 12.58 -26.52
C LEU A 306 -12.21 12.07 -27.38
N SER A 307 -11.87 12.85 -28.40
CA SER A 307 -10.58 12.69 -29.13
C SER A 307 -9.42 13.27 -28.30
N LEU A 308 -8.19 12.91 -28.66
CA LEU A 308 -7.00 13.48 -28.00
C LEU A 308 -6.90 15.00 -28.20
N GLN A 309 -7.31 15.51 -29.37
CA GLN A 309 -7.38 16.94 -29.67
C GLN A 309 -8.36 17.67 -28.73
N GLU A 310 -9.55 17.10 -28.50
CA GLU A 310 -10.54 17.66 -27.58
C GLU A 310 -10.05 17.62 -26.14
N ILE A 311 -9.37 16.55 -25.72
CA ILE A 311 -8.74 16.46 -24.39
C ILE A 311 -7.72 17.60 -24.22
N VAL A 312 -6.83 17.82 -25.19
CA VAL A 312 -5.82 18.88 -25.14
C VAL A 312 -6.48 20.26 -25.11
N ALA A 313 -7.55 20.49 -25.88
CA ALA A 313 -8.28 21.73 -25.84
C ALA A 313 -8.97 22.02 -24.48
N MET A 314 -9.30 20.95 -23.73
CA MET A 314 -9.90 21.09 -22.40
C MET A 314 -8.86 21.20 -21.25
N LEU A 315 -7.56 21.12 -21.54
CA LEU A 315 -6.52 21.28 -20.51
C LEU A 315 -6.44 22.71 -19.92
N ASP A 316 -7.07 23.68 -20.55
CA ASP A 316 -7.19 25.03 -20.01
C ASP A 316 -8.22 25.12 -18.86
N ASP A 317 -9.17 24.14 -18.79
CA ASP A 317 -10.06 23.92 -17.64
C ASP A 317 -9.88 22.47 -17.12
N PRO A 318 -8.76 22.18 -16.42
CA PRO A 318 -8.41 20.84 -16.05
C PRO A 318 -9.37 20.21 -15.03
N PHE A 319 -10.05 21.00 -14.19
CA PHE A 319 -10.96 20.45 -13.19
C PHE A 319 -12.22 19.83 -13.82
N ARG A 320 -12.68 20.40 -14.94
CA ARG A 320 -13.75 19.82 -15.72
C ARG A 320 -13.31 18.54 -16.45
N LEU A 321 -12.10 18.55 -17.00
CA LEU A 321 -11.54 17.38 -17.68
C LEU A 321 -11.28 16.24 -16.69
N LEU A 322 -10.64 16.53 -15.54
CA LEU A 322 -10.12 15.56 -14.57
C LEU A 322 -11.16 15.22 -13.49
N ALA A 323 -12.43 15.10 -13.84
CA ALA A 323 -13.52 14.64 -13.00
C ALA A 323 -13.96 13.21 -13.40
N GLY A 324 -14.68 12.51 -12.55
CA GLY A 324 -15.33 11.22 -12.89
C GLY A 324 -14.40 10.02 -12.95
N GLY A 325 -13.47 9.91 -12.03
CA GLY A 325 -12.61 8.73 -11.84
C GLY A 325 -13.40 7.48 -11.44
N SER A 326 -12.69 6.36 -11.24
CA SER A 326 -13.27 5.07 -10.89
C SER A 326 -14.19 5.15 -9.67
N ARG A 327 -15.39 4.58 -9.77
CA ARG A 327 -16.36 4.49 -8.66
C ARG A 327 -15.84 3.66 -7.48
N LEU A 328 -14.85 2.78 -7.71
CA LEU A 328 -14.22 1.96 -6.68
C LEU A 328 -13.05 2.68 -6.00
N ALA A 329 -12.58 3.80 -6.57
CA ALA A 329 -11.54 4.61 -5.94
C ALA A 329 -12.10 5.36 -4.73
N HIS A 330 -11.22 5.63 -3.75
CA HIS A 330 -11.59 6.49 -2.63
C HIS A 330 -12.14 7.84 -3.15
N PRO A 331 -13.20 8.41 -2.54
CA PRO A 331 -13.87 9.63 -3.05
C PRO A 331 -12.92 10.77 -3.42
N ARG A 332 -11.86 10.99 -2.64
CA ARG A 332 -10.83 12.02 -2.94
C ARG A 332 -10.00 11.74 -4.19
N HIS A 333 -9.93 10.48 -4.67
CA HIS A 333 -9.20 10.11 -5.89
C HIS A 333 -10.11 10.01 -7.12
N GLN A 334 -11.39 10.36 -6.98
CA GLN A 334 -12.34 10.36 -8.09
C GLN A 334 -12.23 11.61 -8.96
N SER A 335 -11.56 12.67 -8.49
CA SER A 335 -11.23 13.86 -9.29
C SER A 335 -10.01 14.57 -8.71
N MET A 336 -9.33 15.36 -9.56
CA MET A 336 -8.24 16.21 -9.08
C MET A 336 -8.74 17.30 -8.13
N ARG A 337 -9.92 17.86 -8.36
CA ARG A 337 -10.55 18.84 -7.46
C ARG A 337 -10.75 18.24 -6.07
N ALA A 338 -11.37 17.08 -5.95
CA ALA A 338 -11.61 16.43 -4.66
C ALA A 338 -10.31 16.12 -3.90
N LEU A 339 -9.25 15.78 -4.63
CA LEU A 339 -7.92 15.54 -4.06
C LEU A 339 -7.30 16.81 -3.48
N ILE A 340 -7.41 17.94 -4.18
CA ILE A 340 -6.85 19.22 -3.71
C ILE A 340 -7.75 19.82 -2.64
N ASP A 341 -9.09 19.74 -2.76
CA ASP A 341 -10.03 20.11 -1.71
C ASP A 341 -9.71 19.44 -0.37
N TRP A 342 -9.43 18.15 -0.41
CA TRP A 342 -8.99 17.41 0.79
C TRP A 342 -7.75 18.05 1.42
N SER A 343 -6.72 18.38 0.60
CA SER A 343 -5.48 19.00 1.08
C SER A 343 -5.71 20.38 1.67
N TYR A 344 -6.48 21.20 0.94
CA TYR A 344 -6.81 22.57 1.32
C TYR A 344 -7.60 22.62 2.63
N ASN A 345 -8.53 21.68 2.82
CA ASN A 345 -9.36 21.62 4.03
C ASN A 345 -8.55 21.23 5.29
N LEU A 346 -7.41 20.61 5.14
CA LEU A 346 -6.49 20.31 6.24
C LEU A 346 -5.61 21.52 6.63
N LEU A 347 -5.56 22.58 5.83
CA LEU A 347 -4.76 23.75 6.11
C LEU A 347 -5.40 24.60 7.24
N PRO A 348 -4.60 25.07 8.22
CA PRO A 348 -5.01 26.13 9.13
C PRO A 348 -5.34 27.44 8.38
N PRO A 349 -6.13 28.35 8.97
CA PRO A 349 -6.55 29.60 8.29
C PRO A 349 -5.39 30.43 7.74
N ALA A 350 -4.30 30.60 8.49
CA ALA A 350 -3.12 31.37 8.06
C ALA A 350 -2.45 30.76 6.82
N GLU A 351 -2.29 29.42 6.79
CA GLU A 351 -1.72 28.71 5.65
C GLU A 351 -2.65 28.81 4.41
N ARG A 352 -3.99 28.76 4.60
CA ARG A 352 -4.94 28.97 3.49
C ARG A 352 -4.81 30.36 2.89
N THR A 353 -4.58 31.36 3.71
CA THR A 353 -4.38 32.75 3.24
C THR A 353 -3.11 32.85 2.41
N LEU A 354 -1.97 32.32 2.88
CA LEU A 354 -0.75 32.29 2.09
C LEU A 354 -0.94 31.46 0.80
N PHE A 355 -1.55 30.29 0.89
CA PHE A 355 -1.81 29.41 -0.26
C PHE A 355 -2.57 30.14 -1.38
N ARG A 356 -3.60 30.94 -1.04
CA ARG A 356 -4.35 31.74 -1.99
C ARG A 356 -3.50 32.89 -2.56
N ALA A 357 -2.75 33.57 -1.72
CA ALA A 357 -1.86 34.67 -2.14
C ALA A 357 -0.80 34.20 -3.16
N LEU A 358 -0.25 33.00 -2.97
CA LEU A 358 0.76 32.44 -3.88
C LEU A 358 0.22 32.15 -5.29
N SER A 359 -1.09 32.10 -5.50
CA SER A 359 -1.66 31.95 -6.85
C SER A 359 -1.36 33.13 -7.78
N ALA A 360 -1.10 34.31 -7.21
CA ALA A 360 -0.74 35.51 -7.92
C ALA A 360 0.77 35.59 -8.28
N CYS A 361 1.60 34.72 -7.70
CA CYS A 361 3.01 34.63 -8.05
C CYS A 361 3.22 34.07 -9.46
N GLU A 362 4.37 34.33 -10.05
CA GLU A 362 4.82 33.69 -11.28
C GLU A 362 4.95 32.17 -11.10
N GLN A 363 5.26 31.45 -12.16
CA GLN A 363 5.39 30.00 -12.09
C GLN A 363 6.49 29.56 -11.13
N GLU A 364 7.63 30.28 -11.17
CA GLU A 364 8.73 30.19 -10.21
C GLU A 364 8.83 31.52 -9.46
N PHE A 365 8.98 31.46 -8.16
CA PHE A 365 9.03 32.61 -7.29
C PHE A 365 10.06 32.43 -6.16
N ASP A 366 10.60 33.51 -5.69
CA ASP A 366 11.52 33.57 -4.55
C ASP A 366 10.81 34.03 -3.27
N MET A 367 11.53 34.03 -2.16
CA MET A 367 11.02 34.48 -0.88
C MET A 367 10.55 35.93 -0.87
N ASP A 368 11.21 36.80 -1.65
CA ASP A 368 10.84 38.20 -1.74
C ASP A 368 9.50 38.39 -2.45
N ALA A 369 9.21 37.58 -3.48
CA ALA A 369 7.90 37.55 -4.12
C ALA A 369 6.80 37.07 -3.16
N VAL A 370 7.06 36.02 -2.35
CA VAL A 370 6.14 35.54 -1.34
C VAL A 370 5.79 36.65 -0.34
N VAL A 371 6.80 37.30 0.20
CA VAL A 371 6.61 38.42 1.17
C VAL A 371 5.77 39.54 0.56
N ARG A 372 6.06 39.96 -0.69
CA ARG A 372 5.29 41.01 -1.38
C ARG A 372 3.81 40.67 -1.53
N HIS A 373 3.50 39.52 -2.09
CA HIS A 373 2.12 39.12 -2.35
C HIS A 373 1.34 38.80 -1.07
N PHE A 374 2.03 38.34 -0.02
CA PHE A 374 1.37 38.08 1.28
C PHE A 374 1.10 39.41 2.03
N ALA A 375 2.01 40.39 1.97
CA ALA A 375 1.83 41.68 2.64
C ALA A 375 0.66 42.49 2.04
N GLU A 376 0.38 42.35 0.75
CA GLU A 376 -0.72 43.01 0.06
C GLU A 376 -2.09 42.47 0.44
N GLY A 377 -2.17 41.25 1.01
CA GLY A 377 -3.45 40.54 1.26
C GLY A 377 -3.79 40.22 2.71
N ALA A 378 -2.89 40.45 3.69
CA ALA A 378 -3.11 39.90 5.03
C ALA A 378 -2.73 40.84 6.19
N THR A 379 -3.73 41.17 7.00
CA THR A 379 -3.57 41.45 8.43
C THR A 379 -3.53 40.13 9.23
N VAL A 380 -2.54 39.27 8.99
CA VAL A 380 -2.35 38.06 9.81
C VAL A 380 -1.37 38.40 10.91
N GLY A 381 -1.88 38.56 12.14
CA GLY A 381 -1.06 38.91 13.28
C GLY A 381 0.07 37.92 13.53
N GLY A 382 1.30 38.37 13.27
CA GLY A 382 2.53 37.79 13.81
C GLY A 382 2.99 36.42 13.31
N ALA A 383 2.33 35.80 12.33
CA ALA A 383 2.85 34.56 11.74
C ALA A 383 3.99 34.88 10.78
N ASP A 384 5.14 34.23 11.00
CA ASP A 384 6.28 34.34 10.08
C ASP A 384 5.93 33.72 8.74
N VAL A 385 6.04 34.49 7.65
CA VAL A 385 5.78 34.04 6.28
C VAL A 385 6.66 32.84 5.93
N LEU A 386 7.89 32.81 6.41
CA LEU A 386 8.81 31.69 6.22
C LEU A 386 8.26 30.41 6.86
N ASP A 387 7.70 30.49 8.07
CA ASP A 387 7.10 29.34 8.74
C ASP A 387 5.90 28.82 7.96
N LEU A 388 5.02 29.72 7.49
CA LEU A 388 3.85 29.35 6.69
C LEU A 388 4.25 28.70 5.36
N LEU A 389 5.24 29.28 4.66
CA LEU A 389 5.77 28.70 3.43
C LEU A 389 6.37 27.32 3.66
N THR A 390 7.15 27.19 4.75
CA THR A 390 7.74 25.91 5.18
C THR A 390 6.65 24.85 5.41
N GLN A 391 5.49 25.23 5.99
CA GLN A 391 4.38 24.28 6.17
C GLN A 391 3.75 23.90 4.83
N LEU A 392 3.57 24.82 3.88
CA LEU A 392 3.05 24.51 2.54
C LEU A 392 3.99 23.58 1.77
N VAL A 393 5.31 23.80 1.89
CA VAL A 393 6.34 22.93 1.32
C VAL A 393 6.28 21.52 1.95
N LYS A 394 6.24 21.43 3.29
CA LYS A 394 6.11 20.16 4.00
C LYS A 394 4.86 19.38 3.57
N LYS A 395 3.77 20.09 3.23
CA LYS A 395 2.51 19.52 2.75
C LYS A 395 2.50 19.24 1.25
N SER A 396 3.63 19.46 0.57
CA SER A 396 3.81 19.25 -0.88
C SER A 396 2.78 20.01 -1.74
N LEU A 397 2.37 21.19 -1.29
CA LEU A 397 1.52 22.13 -2.02
C LEU A 397 2.35 23.20 -2.73
N VAL A 398 3.57 23.41 -2.24
CA VAL A 398 4.64 24.21 -2.85
C VAL A 398 5.86 23.29 -2.95
N LEU A 399 6.58 23.36 -4.05
CA LEU A 399 7.79 22.58 -4.28
C LEU A 399 8.99 23.53 -4.26
N ILE A 400 10.16 22.99 -3.88
CA ILE A 400 11.43 23.70 -3.85
C ILE A 400 12.25 23.25 -5.04
N ASP A 401 12.86 24.18 -5.73
CA ASP A 401 13.95 23.94 -6.68
C ASP A 401 15.23 24.53 -6.10
N ASP A 402 16.19 23.66 -5.76
CA ASP A 402 17.51 23.98 -5.25
C ASP A 402 18.62 23.71 -6.27
N SER A 403 18.26 23.42 -7.52
CA SER A 403 19.21 23.14 -8.61
C SER A 403 20.02 24.37 -9.04
N ALA A 404 19.52 25.58 -8.75
CA ALA A 404 20.17 26.84 -9.06
C ALA A 404 20.95 27.41 -7.86
N ALA A 405 21.72 28.46 -8.08
CA ALA A 405 22.46 29.16 -7.02
C ALA A 405 21.57 29.85 -5.96
N HIS A 406 20.30 30.01 -6.27
CA HIS A 406 19.26 30.51 -5.36
C HIS A 406 18.11 29.54 -5.30
N VAL A 407 17.57 29.35 -4.08
CA VAL A 407 16.38 28.54 -3.85
C VAL A 407 15.18 29.23 -4.48
N SER A 408 14.49 28.56 -5.39
CA SER A 408 13.21 28.96 -5.92
C SER A 408 12.09 28.05 -5.47
N TYR A 409 10.88 28.56 -5.51
CA TYR A 409 9.67 27.85 -5.15
C TYR A 409 8.74 27.83 -6.35
N HIS A 410 7.98 26.76 -6.49
CA HIS A 410 6.90 26.74 -7.48
C HIS A 410 5.67 26.00 -6.93
N MET A 411 4.52 26.43 -7.39
CA MET A 411 3.27 25.77 -7.11
C MET A 411 2.86 24.97 -8.35
N PRO A 412 2.62 23.65 -8.24
CA PRO A 412 2.17 22.86 -9.38
C PRO A 412 0.97 23.52 -10.07
N ARG A 413 0.94 23.52 -11.39
CA ARG A 413 -0.04 24.25 -12.20
C ARG A 413 -1.48 24.02 -11.76
N ILE A 414 -1.87 22.76 -11.57
CA ILE A 414 -3.24 22.41 -11.15
C ILE A 414 -3.53 22.95 -9.74
N VAL A 415 -2.55 22.90 -8.84
CA VAL A 415 -2.68 23.43 -7.47
C VAL A 415 -2.82 24.95 -7.49
N ARG A 416 -2.03 25.62 -8.35
CA ARG A 416 -2.08 27.09 -8.54
C ARG A 416 -3.45 27.55 -9.08
N MET A 417 -3.98 26.84 -10.08
CA MET A 417 -5.31 27.13 -10.62
C MET A 417 -6.40 26.98 -9.55
N TYR A 418 -6.31 25.94 -8.71
CA TYR A 418 -7.23 25.77 -7.57
C TYR A 418 -7.07 26.93 -6.55
N ALA A 419 -5.85 27.35 -6.24
CA ALA A 419 -5.58 28.43 -5.32
C ALA A 419 -6.18 29.77 -5.83
N ALA A 420 -6.09 30.04 -7.14
CA ALA A 420 -6.68 31.21 -7.78
C ALA A 420 -8.22 31.21 -7.66
N GLU A 421 -8.89 30.09 -7.97
CA GLU A 421 -10.35 29.97 -7.78
C GLU A 421 -10.74 30.25 -6.32
N ARG A 422 -9.99 29.71 -5.35
CA ARG A 422 -10.28 29.95 -3.92
C ARG A 422 -9.97 31.38 -3.47
N ALA A 423 -9.08 32.09 -4.17
CA ALA A 423 -8.85 33.50 -3.92
C ALA A 423 -10.04 34.34 -4.40
N GLU A 424 -10.57 34.07 -5.60
CA GLU A 424 -11.76 34.75 -6.15
C GLU A 424 -13.03 34.54 -5.30
N GLU A 425 -13.26 33.33 -4.78
CA GLU A 425 -14.41 33.00 -3.91
C GLU A 425 -14.36 33.73 -2.53
N SER A 426 -13.21 34.29 -2.17
CA SER A 426 -12.98 34.89 -0.84
C SER A 426 -13.05 36.41 -0.85
N VAL A 427 -13.21 37.02 -2.01
CA VAL A 427 -13.46 38.46 -2.24
C VAL A 427 -14.99 38.71 -2.26
#